data_ffd7502ec9be1a234ccd270aec991f92
#
_entry.id   ffd7502ec9be1a234ccd270aec991f92
#
_cell.length_a   1.000
_cell.length_b   1.000
_cell.length_c   1.000
_cell.angle_alpha   90.00
_cell.angle_beta   90.00
_cell.angle_gamma   90.00
#
_symmetry.space_group_name_H-M   'P 1'
#
loop_
_entity.id
_entity.type
_entity.pdbx_description
1 polymer ?
#
loop_
_entity_poly.entity_id
_entity_poly.type
_entity_poly.pdbx_seq_one_letter_code
_entity_poly.pdbx_strand_id
1 'polypeptide(L)'
;MKRCDLHIHTVPSVSDRAFIYDKDVLLDYVEKTGLDVIAITNHNLFDYTQFQEIKNALPNIIVLPGIEVDLEKGHILVIANNDDSTLFDFSAK
;
A
#
# COMPACT_ATOMS: atom_id res chain seq x y z
N MET A 1 -18.87 5.05 -11.32
CA MET A 1 -18.19 3.82 -10.87
C MET A 1 -16.87 4.17 -10.22
N LYS A 2 -16.58 3.62 -9.05
CA LYS A 2 -15.30 3.81 -8.38
C LYS A 2 -14.26 2.85 -8.94
N ARG A 3 -13.04 3.35 -9.15
CA ARG A 3 -11.91 2.55 -9.59
C ARG A 3 -10.96 2.34 -8.43
N CYS A 4 -10.59 1.08 -8.18
CA CYS A 4 -9.77 0.72 -7.03
C CYS A 4 -8.54 -0.08 -7.46
N ASP A 5 -7.42 0.15 -6.78
CA ASP A 5 -6.27 -0.75 -6.78
C ASP A 5 -5.90 -1.02 -5.33
N LEU A 6 -6.18 -2.23 -4.86
CA LEU A 6 -6.03 -2.59 -3.45
C LEU A 6 -4.77 -3.43 -3.20
N HIS A 7 -3.83 -3.45 -4.12
CA HIS A 7 -2.62 -4.26 -3.98
C HIS A 7 -1.42 -3.51 -4.57
N ILE A 8 -0.91 -2.53 -3.83
CA ILE A 8 0.22 -1.69 -4.27
C ILE A 8 1.39 -1.86 -3.32
N HIS A 9 2.56 -2.14 -3.87
CA HIS A 9 3.81 -2.23 -3.12
C HIS A 9 4.61 -0.94 -3.31
N THR A 10 5.12 -0.40 -2.22
CA THR A 10 5.95 0.81 -2.22
C THR A 10 7.31 0.59 -1.55
N VAL A 11 7.48 -0.56 -0.90
CA VAL A 11 8.76 -0.97 -0.31
C VAL A 11 9.16 -2.30 -0.96
N PRO A 12 10.35 -2.40 -1.55
CA PRO A 12 10.79 -3.66 -2.15
C PRO A 12 10.99 -4.73 -1.07
N SER A 13 10.61 -5.95 -1.40
CA SER A 13 10.84 -7.12 -0.57
C SER A 13 11.90 -8.02 -1.24
N VAL A 14 12.20 -9.15 -0.62
CA VAL A 14 13.13 -10.11 -1.21
C VAL A 14 12.67 -10.58 -2.57
N SER A 15 11.35 -10.73 -2.76
CA SER A 15 10.78 -11.14 -4.04
C SER A 15 10.70 -9.99 -5.06
N ASP A 16 10.89 -8.75 -4.62
CA ASP A 16 10.76 -7.55 -5.47
C ASP A 16 12.10 -6.85 -5.66
N ARG A 17 13.20 -7.58 -5.76
CA ARG A 17 14.56 -7.01 -5.77
C ARG A 17 14.81 -5.96 -6.84
N ALA A 18 14.13 -6.07 -7.98
CA ALA A 18 14.27 -5.13 -9.08
C ALA A 18 13.33 -3.93 -8.94
N PHE A 19 12.49 -3.91 -7.92
CA PHE A 19 11.52 -2.85 -7.71
C PHE A 19 12.17 -1.64 -7.04
N ILE A 20 11.97 -0.48 -7.63
CA ILE A 20 12.42 0.80 -7.07
C ILE A 20 11.19 1.67 -6.88
N TYR A 21 10.88 2.02 -5.63
CA TYR A 21 9.76 2.89 -5.34
C TYR A 21 10.10 4.33 -5.71
N ASP A 22 9.20 4.97 -6.44
CA ASP A 22 9.27 6.40 -6.76
C ASP A 22 7.86 6.97 -6.55
N LYS A 23 7.76 7.90 -5.61
CA LYS A 23 6.47 8.53 -5.28
C LYS A 23 5.84 9.21 -6.51
N ASP A 24 6.65 9.88 -7.32
CA ASP A 24 6.13 10.59 -8.49
C ASP A 24 5.57 9.62 -9.53
N VAL A 25 6.16 8.44 -9.68
CA VAL A 25 5.63 7.40 -10.56
C VAL A 25 4.29 6.90 -10.04
N LEU A 26 4.16 6.70 -8.73
CA LEU A 26 2.88 6.29 -8.13
C LEU A 26 1.81 7.35 -8.34
N LEU A 27 2.12 8.62 -8.12
CA LEU A 27 1.17 9.71 -8.31
C LEU A 27 0.71 9.79 -9.77
N ASP A 28 1.65 9.63 -10.71
CA ASP A 28 1.34 9.62 -12.14
C ASP A 28 0.44 8.44 -12.52
N TYR A 29 0.73 7.26 -11.97
CA TYR A 29 -0.09 6.07 -12.19
C TYR A 29 -1.53 6.30 -11.74
N VAL A 30 -1.70 6.84 -10.54
CA VAL A 30 -3.04 7.12 -9.97
C VAL A 30 -3.79 8.11 -10.85
N GLU A 31 -3.13 9.18 -11.30
CA GLU A 31 -3.75 10.19 -12.14
C GLU A 31 -4.16 9.63 -13.50
N LYS A 32 -3.27 8.90 -14.15
CA LYS A 32 -3.52 8.36 -15.50
C LYS A 32 -4.58 7.28 -15.52
N THR A 33 -4.68 6.49 -14.46
CA THR A 33 -5.67 5.41 -14.39
C THR A 33 -7.01 5.88 -13.84
N GLY A 34 -7.08 7.07 -13.25
CA GLY A 34 -8.31 7.60 -12.69
C GLY A 34 -8.78 6.83 -11.46
N LEU A 35 -7.85 6.34 -10.64
CA LEU A 35 -8.20 5.60 -9.43
C LEU A 35 -8.82 6.50 -8.38
N ASP A 36 -9.86 6.01 -7.72
CA ASP A 36 -10.56 6.69 -6.63
C ASP A 36 -10.15 6.17 -5.26
N VAL A 37 -9.72 4.90 -5.20
CA VAL A 37 -9.33 4.24 -3.96
C VAL A 37 -8.09 3.40 -4.23
N ILE A 38 -7.08 3.56 -3.37
CA ILE A 38 -5.90 2.68 -3.40
C ILE A 38 -5.62 2.14 -2.00
N ALA A 39 -4.97 0.99 -1.92
CA ALA A 39 -4.45 0.46 -0.67
C ALA A 39 -2.97 0.12 -0.84
N ILE A 40 -2.16 0.59 0.09
CA ILE A 40 -0.72 0.29 0.12
C ILE A 40 -0.54 -0.98 0.94
N THR A 41 -0.06 -2.05 0.28
CA THR A 41 0.00 -3.39 0.88
C THR A 41 1.37 -4.01 0.66
N ASN A 42 2.37 -3.53 1.40
CA ASN A 42 3.72 -4.07 1.31
C ASN A 42 3.82 -5.46 1.94
N HIS A 43 4.79 -6.26 1.49
CA HIS A 43 5.02 -7.60 2.03
C HIS A 43 5.46 -7.52 3.50
N ASN A 44 4.66 -8.10 4.40
CA ASN A 44 4.96 -8.26 5.83
C ASN A 44 5.37 -6.97 6.54
N LEU A 45 5.03 -5.81 5.97
CA LEU A 45 5.45 -4.52 6.49
C LEU A 45 4.34 -3.50 6.36
N PHE A 46 4.03 -2.81 7.45
CA PHE A 46 3.22 -1.60 7.41
C PHE A 46 4.12 -0.41 7.77
N ASP A 47 4.49 0.37 6.76
CA ASP A 47 5.31 1.58 6.93
C ASP A 47 4.37 2.78 7.12
N TYR A 48 4.12 3.15 8.37
CA TYR A 48 3.18 4.21 8.70
C TYR A 48 3.62 5.56 8.13
N THR A 49 4.91 5.87 8.22
CA THR A 49 5.44 7.16 7.75
C THR A 49 5.26 7.30 6.24
N GLN A 50 5.59 6.26 5.48
CA GLN A 50 5.41 6.26 4.04
C GLN A 50 3.92 6.31 3.66
N PHE A 51 3.07 5.57 4.38
CA PHE A 51 1.63 5.63 4.17
C PHE A 51 1.10 7.05 4.34
N GLN A 52 1.48 7.74 5.41
CA GLN A 52 1.05 9.12 5.65
C GLN A 52 1.55 10.07 4.56
N GLU A 53 2.78 9.89 4.09
CA GLU A 53 3.33 10.69 3.00
C GLU A 53 2.50 10.54 1.73
N ILE A 54 2.15 9.31 1.36
CA ILE A 54 1.36 9.03 0.16
C ILE A 54 -0.06 9.58 0.33
N LYS A 55 -0.67 9.36 1.49
CA LYS A 55 -2.02 9.86 1.78
C LYS A 55 -2.09 11.37 1.66
N ASN A 56 -1.10 12.08 2.21
CA ASN A 56 -1.04 13.53 2.15
C ASN A 56 -0.81 14.06 0.73
N ALA A 57 -0.13 13.28 -0.12
CA ALA A 57 0.13 13.64 -1.50
C ALA A 57 -1.09 13.42 -2.42
N LEU A 58 -2.07 12.64 -1.96
CA LEU A 58 -3.26 12.27 -2.75
C LEU A 58 -4.55 12.64 -1.99
N PRO A 59 -4.79 13.94 -1.73
CA PRO A 59 -5.93 14.35 -0.90
C PRO A 59 -7.29 14.14 -1.55
N ASN A 60 -7.33 13.93 -2.87
CA ASN A 60 -8.58 13.82 -3.62
C ASN A 60 -9.05 12.38 -3.79
N ILE A 61 -8.29 11.42 -3.31
CA ILE A 61 -8.68 10.00 -3.38
C ILE A 61 -8.59 9.38 -1.98
N ILE A 62 -9.13 8.18 -1.85
CA ILE A 62 -9.06 7.43 -0.59
C ILE A 62 -7.81 6.55 -0.63
N VAL A 63 -6.91 6.76 0.32
CA VAL A 63 -5.70 5.94 0.50
C VAL A 63 -5.88 5.13 1.77
N LEU A 64 -5.94 3.81 1.62
CA LEU A 64 -6.17 2.89 2.74
C LEU A 64 -4.86 2.25 3.19
N PRO A 65 -4.66 2.11 4.51
CA PRO A 65 -3.51 1.39 5.03
C PRO A 65 -3.74 -0.10 4.90
N GLY A 66 -2.68 -0.84 4.59
CA GLY A 66 -2.79 -2.29 4.46
C GLY A 66 -1.44 -2.97 4.53
N ILE A 67 -1.46 -4.27 4.44
CA ILE A 67 -0.28 -5.12 4.47
C ILE A 67 -0.57 -6.42 3.73
N GLU A 68 0.40 -6.94 2.99
CA GLU A 68 0.33 -8.28 2.43
C GLU A 68 1.10 -9.22 3.34
N VAL A 69 0.37 -10.10 4.03
CA VAL A 69 0.97 -11.07 4.96
C VAL A 69 1.32 -12.33 4.18
N ASP A 70 2.60 -12.67 4.15
CA ASP A 70 3.08 -13.88 3.49
C ASP A 70 2.94 -15.06 4.44
N LEU A 71 2.19 -16.06 4.01
CA LEU A 71 1.99 -17.31 4.75
C LEU A 71 2.72 -18.43 4.04
N GLU A 72 2.86 -19.57 4.72
CA GLU A 72 3.53 -20.75 4.16
C GLU A 72 2.93 -21.19 2.83
N LYS A 73 1.60 -21.09 2.70
CA LYS A 73 0.87 -21.58 1.52
C LYS A 73 0.15 -20.48 0.73
N GLY A 74 0.56 -19.23 0.88
CA GLY A 74 -0.07 -18.15 0.15
C GLY A 74 0.07 -16.80 0.80
N HIS A 75 -0.76 -15.86 0.39
CA HIS A 75 -0.73 -14.48 0.85
C HIS A 75 -2.11 -14.03 1.29
N ILE A 76 -2.17 -13.17 2.30
CA ILE A 76 -3.42 -12.55 2.74
C ILE A 76 -3.22 -11.04 2.72
N LEU A 77 -4.16 -10.32 2.10
CA LEU A 77 -4.19 -8.86 2.17
C LEU A 77 -5.05 -8.44 3.35
N VAL A 78 -4.48 -7.63 4.24
CA VAL A 78 -5.19 -7.04 5.36
C VAL A 78 -5.27 -5.55 5.11
N ILE A 79 -6.47 -5.01 4.98
CA ILE A 79 -6.71 -3.61 4.66
C ILE A 79 -7.63 -3.02 5.72
N ALA A 80 -7.25 -1.86 6.26
CA ALA A 80 -8.03 -1.17 7.29
C ALA A 80 -8.66 0.11 6.73
N ASN A 81 -9.65 0.64 7.44
CA ASN A 81 -10.35 1.85 7.02
C ASN A 81 -9.58 3.14 7.32
N ASN A 82 -8.74 3.11 8.33
CA ASN A 82 -7.98 4.27 8.81
C ASN A 82 -6.57 3.85 9.15
N ASP A 83 -5.82 4.75 9.79
CA ASP A 83 -4.46 4.50 10.30
C ASP A 83 -4.53 3.56 11.50
N ASP A 84 -5.01 2.35 11.29
CA ASP A 84 -5.27 1.40 12.35
C ASP A 84 -3.97 0.78 12.83
N SER A 85 -3.68 0.97 14.12
CA SER A 85 -2.47 0.44 14.74
C SER A 85 -2.42 -1.08 14.75
N THR A 86 -3.55 -1.75 14.56
CA THR A 86 -3.57 -3.23 14.47
C THR A 86 -2.77 -3.75 13.29
N LEU A 87 -2.55 -2.93 12.24
CA LEU A 87 -1.72 -3.34 11.12
C LEU A 87 -0.28 -3.63 11.53
N PHE A 88 0.21 -2.97 12.59
CA PHE A 88 1.55 -3.24 13.10
C PHE A 88 1.68 -4.66 13.66
N ASP A 89 0.58 -5.26 14.10
CA ASP A 89 0.58 -6.62 14.64
C ASP A 89 0.90 -7.66 13.56
N PHE A 90 0.65 -7.33 12.30
CA PHE A 90 0.94 -8.21 11.15
C PHE A 90 2.30 -7.93 10.54
N SER A 91 2.93 -6.82 10.91
CA SER A 91 4.23 -6.43 10.35
C SER A 91 5.32 -7.34 10.87
N ALA A 92 6.22 -7.79 9.99
CA ALA A 92 7.38 -8.58 10.39
C ALA A 92 8.32 -7.72 11.24
N LYS A 93 8.84 -8.31 12.28
CA LYS A 93 9.73 -7.62 13.22
C LYS A 93 11.19 -7.87 12.92
#